data_fb23f8da2153bc1e029be68c8e96cd44
#
_entry.id   fb23f8da2153bc1e029be68c8e96cd44
#
_cell.length_a   1.000
_cell.length_b   1.000
_cell.length_c   1.000
_cell.angle_alpha   90.00
_cell.angle_beta   90.00
_cell.angle_gamma   90.00
#
_symmetry.space_group_name_H-M   'P 1'
#
loop_
_entity.id
_entity.type
_entity.pdbx_description
1 polymer ?
#
loop_
_entity_poly.entity_id
_entity_poly.type
_entity_poly.pdbx_seq_one_letter_code
_entity_poly.pdbx_strand_id
1 'polypeptide(L)'
;MNEIPIIGFAAYSGVGKTTLIEKLVRRLKERGLRVAVVKHDGHSFAMDREGKDSWRYTQAGAAVSLISSADQTALVERRRLDFDQVIARVHDVDLILVEGYKDNGTFPQIGLSRAAVGKGFPHAVSRYVAVVTDEEISCSCPKFGLDDIEEILEFMLKHREDFTHFNDQGRARMVNVAEKPQSHRTAVAAARVQVNRETFARIRSGGMKKGDVLTVAQIAGVMGAKRTPDLIPMCHPILLDGVDLDLQLNEEDLCVEIRASVTCGGKTGVEMEALTAASIAALTVYDMCKAVQRDIVIRDIRLVEKTGGVHGDYHRKDGEG
;
A
#
# COMPACT_ATOMS: atom_id res chain seq x y z
N MET A 1 2.86 -11.85 -1.67
CA MET A 1 3.32 -11.43 -0.33
C MET A 1 2.19 -10.68 0.34
N ASN A 2 2.06 -10.83 1.64
CA ASN A 2 1.01 -10.19 2.43
C ASN A 2 1.17 -8.66 2.32
N GLU A 3 0.12 -7.93 1.94
CA GLU A 3 0.13 -6.45 1.89
C GLU A 3 0.00 -5.82 3.28
N ILE A 4 -0.08 -6.65 4.32
CA ILE A 4 -0.17 -6.17 5.68
C ILE A 4 1.17 -5.54 6.07
N PRO A 5 1.18 -4.28 6.52
CA PRO A 5 2.39 -3.61 6.98
C PRO A 5 3.09 -4.41 8.08
N ILE A 6 4.43 -4.48 8.01
CA ILE A 6 5.26 -5.22 8.96
C ILE A 6 6.25 -4.26 9.60
N ILE A 7 6.32 -4.24 10.92
CA ILE A 7 7.32 -3.49 11.69
C ILE A 7 8.04 -4.43 12.64
N GLY A 8 9.37 -4.46 12.55
CA GLY A 8 10.22 -5.24 13.44
C GLY A 8 10.74 -4.44 14.63
N PHE A 9 11.03 -5.13 15.71
CA PHE A 9 11.68 -4.59 16.89
C PHE A 9 12.98 -5.34 17.14
N ALA A 10 14.11 -4.65 16.96
CA ALA A 10 15.45 -5.21 17.09
C ALA A 10 16.12 -4.74 18.38
N ALA A 11 16.45 -5.68 19.27
CA ALA A 11 17.21 -5.40 20.49
C ALA A 11 17.89 -6.66 21.02
N TYR A 12 18.84 -6.48 21.91
CA TYR A 12 19.35 -7.57 22.73
C TYR A 12 18.32 -8.05 23.76
N SER A 13 18.54 -9.23 24.34
CA SER A 13 17.69 -9.78 25.40
C SER A 13 17.74 -8.86 26.64
N GLY A 14 16.59 -8.70 27.32
CA GLY A 14 16.48 -7.93 28.57
C GLY A 14 16.26 -6.42 28.39
N VAL A 15 16.24 -5.88 27.16
CA VAL A 15 16.03 -4.45 26.89
C VAL A 15 14.58 -4.00 27.13
N GLY A 16 13.60 -4.93 27.09
CA GLY A 16 12.19 -4.62 27.30
C GLY A 16 11.33 -4.66 26.04
N LYS A 17 11.81 -5.31 24.95
CA LYS A 17 11.04 -5.48 23.69
C LYS A 17 9.62 -5.96 23.91
N THR A 18 9.47 -7.10 24.60
CA THR A 18 8.17 -7.72 24.84
C THR A 18 7.23 -6.77 25.56
N THR A 19 7.72 -6.06 26.58
CA THR A 19 6.93 -5.06 27.34
C THR A 19 6.47 -3.90 26.45
N LEU A 20 7.37 -3.41 25.57
CA LEU A 20 7.01 -2.35 24.62
C LEU A 20 5.93 -2.84 23.65
N ILE A 21 6.13 -4.02 23.04
CA ILE A 21 5.17 -4.60 22.10
C ILE A 21 3.81 -4.82 22.76
N GLU A 22 3.77 -5.33 23.99
CA GLU A 22 2.51 -5.48 24.74
C GLU A 22 1.76 -4.16 24.93
N LYS A 23 2.48 -3.07 25.30
CA LYS A 23 1.89 -1.74 25.43
C LYS A 23 1.33 -1.25 24.08
N LEU A 24 2.09 -1.40 23.00
CA LEU A 24 1.67 -1.01 21.65
C LEU A 24 0.46 -1.81 21.16
N VAL A 25 0.43 -3.13 21.37
CA VAL A 25 -0.71 -3.99 20.99
C VAL A 25 -2.00 -3.54 21.69
N ARG A 26 -1.94 -3.20 22.98
CA ARG A 26 -3.11 -2.69 23.72
C ARG A 26 -3.63 -1.40 23.11
N ARG A 27 -2.74 -0.43 22.83
CA ARG A 27 -3.12 0.86 22.24
C ARG A 27 -3.65 0.73 20.81
N LEU A 28 -3.03 -0.13 19.99
CA LEU A 28 -3.51 -0.42 18.63
C LEU A 28 -4.92 -1.04 18.66
N LYS A 29 -5.17 -1.98 19.58
CA LYS A 29 -6.50 -2.55 19.79
C LYS A 29 -7.53 -1.51 20.22
N GLU A 30 -7.19 -0.59 21.14
CA GLU A 30 -8.06 0.51 21.58
C GLU A 30 -8.43 1.44 20.40
N ARG A 31 -7.58 1.54 19.37
CA ARG A 31 -7.85 2.26 18.13
C ARG A 31 -8.58 1.43 17.06
N GLY A 32 -9.06 0.24 17.42
CA GLY A 32 -9.85 -0.64 16.54
C GLY A 32 -9.01 -1.43 15.53
N LEU A 33 -7.68 -1.45 15.65
CA LEU A 33 -6.81 -2.19 14.74
C LEU A 33 -6.61 -3.64 15.20
N ARG A 34 -6.67 -4.55 14.25
CA ARG A 34 -6.33 -5.97 14.44
C ARG A 34 -4.83 -6.16 14.20
N VAL A 35 -4.12 -6.66 15.19
CA VAL A 35 -2.66 -6.75 15.16
C VAL A 35 -2.22 -8.20 15.34
N ALA A 36 -1.31 -8.66 14.49
CA ALA A 36 -0.57 -9.89 14.71
C ALA A 36 0.79 -9.59 15.35
N VAL A 37 1.24 -10.48 16.21
CA VAL A 37 2.62 -10.48 16.74
C VAL A 37 3.31 -11.76 16.30
N VAL A 38 4.42 -11.62 15.58
CA VAL A 38 5.28 -12.74 15.16
C VAL A 38 6.57 -12.68 15.97
N LYS A 39 6.81 -13.71 16.76
CA LYS A 39 8.04 -13.84 17.55
C LYS A 39 8.93 -14.93 16.98
N HIS A 40 10.20 -14.60 16.76
CA HIS A 40 11.24 -15.57 16.44
C HIS A 40 12.07 -15.88 17.70
N ASP A 41 12.08 -17.15 18.09
CA ASP A 41 12.97 -17.64 19.12
C ASP A 41 14.12 -18.42 18.47
N GLY A 42 15.35 -18.08 18.82
CA GLY A 42 16.55 -18.80 18.34
C GLY A 42 16.73 -20.17 18.98
N HIS A 43 15.91 -20.52 19.99
CA HIS A 43 15.94 -21.79 20.70
C HIS A 43 14.62 -22.55 20.51
N SER A 44 14.61 -23.84 20.91
CA SER A 44 13.37 -24.59 20.93
C SER A 44 12.39 -24.02 21.96
N PHE A 45 11.12 -23.93 21.59
CA PHE A 45 10.05 -23.46 22.47
C PHE A 45 8.95 -24.53 22.58
N ALA A 46 8.21 -24.51 23.68
CA ALA A 46 7.02 -25.32 23.89
C ALA A 46 5.80 -24.38 24.04
N MET A 47 4.79 -24.55 23.21
CA MET A 47 3.52 -23.82 23.30
C MET A 47 2.40 -24.68 23.87
N ASP A 48 2.57 -26.01 23.84
CA ASP A 48 1.55 -26.96 24.27
C ASP A 48 1.79 -27.41 25.71
N ARG A 49 0.73 -27.83 26.40
CA ARG A 49 0.81 -28.35 27.77
C ARG A 49 1.01 -29.84 27.72
N GLU A 50 2.05 -30.30 28.42
CA GLU A 50 2.36 -31.72 28.61
C GLU A 50 1.12 -32.50 29.12
N GLY A 51 0.85 -33.66 28.51
CA GLY A 51 -0.27 -34.52 28.86
C GLY A 51 -1.61 -34.19 28.22
N LYS A 52 -1.76 -33.07 27.52
CA LYS A 52 -2.98 -32.75 26.74
C LYS A 52 -2.95 -33.52 25.41
N ASP A 53 -4.15 -33.69 24.80
CA ASP A 53 -4.29 -34.51 23.59
C ASP A 53 -3.46 -33.93 22.41
N SER A 54 -3.44 -32.63 22.21
CA SER A 54 -2.60 -31.95 21.21
C SER A 54 -1.11 -32.26 21.39
N TRP A 55 -0.63 -32.17 22.62
CA TRP A 55 0.75 -32.52 22.97
C TRP A 55 1.03 -34.01 22.66
N ARG A 56 0.10 -34.92 23.05
CA ARG A 56 0.23 -36.36 22.78
C ARG A 56 0.27 -36.66 21.28
N TYR A 57 -0.56 -36.03 20.46
CA TYR A 57 -0.51 -36.17 19.00
C TYR A 57 0.82 -35.72 18.44
N THR A 58 1.31 -34.58 18.92
CA THR A 58 2.62 -34.04 18.53
C THR A 58 3.76 -34.96 18.92
N GLN A 59 3.74 -35.54 20.12
CA GLN A 59 4.75 -36.54 20.57
C GLN A 59 4.66 -37.85 19.78
N ALA A 60 3.46 -38.25 19.37
CA ALA A 60 3.25 -39.45 18.55
C ALA A 60 3.74 -39.28 17.09
N GLY A 61 4.19 -38.05 16.69
CA GLY A 61 4.80 -37.81 15.38
C GLY A 61 3.92 -37.07 14.39
N ALA A 62 2.80 -36.48 14.82
CA ALA A 62 1.99 -35.63 13.93
C ALA A 62 2.82 -34.45 13.41
N ALA A 63 2.91 -34.28 12.07
CA ALA A 63 3.60 -33.17 11.44
C ALA A 63 2.90 -31.81 11.67
N VAL A 64 1.57 -31.85 11.81
CA VAL A 64 0.71 -30.69 12.08
C VAL A 64 -0.32 -31.09 13.13
N SER A 65 -0.48 -30.28 14.17
CA SER A 65 -1.56 -30.38 15.16
C SER A 65 -2.36 -29.09 15.15
N LEU A 66 -3.66 -29.19 14.93
CA LEU A 66 -4.59 -28.05 14.91
C LEU A 66 -5.70 -28.30 15.91
N ILE A 67 -5.95 -27.32 16.78
CA ILE A 67 -7.05 -27.31 17.72
C ILE A 67 -7.90 -26.08 17.45
N SER A 68 -9.20 -26.26 17.39
CA SER A 68 -10.16 -25.18 17.18
C SER A 68 -11.28 -25.24 18.21
N SER A 69 -11.68 -24.08 18.72
CA SER A 69 -12.83 -23.89 19.59
C SER A 69 -13.73 -22.79 19.01
N ALA A 70 -14.77 -22.41 19.73
CA ALA A 70 -15.69 -21.34 19.29
C ALA A 70 -15.02 -19.95 19.22
N ASP A 71 -13.92 -19.74 19.94
CA ASP A 71 -13.28 -18.43 20.15
C ASP A 71 -11.79 -18.39 19.77
N GLN A 72 -11.17 -19.53 19.53
CA GLN A 72 -9.74 -19.58 19.21
C GLN A 72 -9.34 -20.81 18.40
N THR A 73 -8.28 -20.67 17.61
CA THR A 73 -7.63 -21.75 16.87
C THR A 73 -6.13 -21.69 17.11
N ALA A 74 -5.52 -22.85 17.37
CA ALA A 74 -4.07 -23.00 17.48
C ALA A 74 -3.55 -24.03 16.48
N LEU A 75 -2.47 -23.69 15.79
CA LEU A 75 -1.76 -24.54 14.82
C LEU A 75 -0.32 -24.73 15.29
N VAL A 76 0.12 -25.97 15.38
CA VAL A 76 1.52 -26.33 15.65
C VAL A 76 2.05 -27.16 14.49
N GLU A 77 3.04 -26.64 13.76
CA GLU A 77 3.77 -27.36 12.72
C GLU A 77 5.16 -27.72 13.21
N ARG A 78 5.54 -28.98 13.06
CA ARG A 78 6.87 -29.50 13.46
C ARG A 78 7.85 -29.48 12.28
N ARG A 79 8.05 -28.29 11.69
CA ARG A 79 9.07 -28.05 10.66
C ARG A 79 9.58 -26.63 10.76
N ARG A 80 10.79 -26.42 10.32
CA ARG A 80 11.32 -25.06 10.18
C ARG A 80 10.63 -24.38 9.01
N LEU A 81 10.13 -23.15 9.25
CA LEU A 81 9.61 -22.25 8.26
C LEU A 81 10.57 -21.06 8.11
N ASP A 82 10.74 -20.57 6.89
CA ASP A 82 11.37 -19.28 6.67
C ASP A 82 10.41 -18.14 7.03
N PHE A 83 10.91 -16.91 7.03
CA PHE A 83 10.13 -15.74 7.42
C PHE A 83 8.88 -15.55 6.54
N ASP A 84 9.01 -15.67 5.22
CA ASP A 84 7.91 -15.47 4.29
C ASP A 84 6.82 -16.53 4.48
N GLN A 85 7.21 -17.79 4.74
CA GLN A 85 6.27 -18.87 5.06
C GLN A 85 5.54 -18.65 6.40
N VAL A 86 6.18 -18.00 7.38
CA VAL A 86 5.54 -17.63 8.65
C VAL A 86 4.53 -16.50 8.41
N ILE A 87 4.94 -15.44 7.69
CA ILE A 87 4.07 -14.29 7.39
C ILE A 87 2.87 -14.71 6.53
N ALA A 88 3.04 -15.63 5.60
CA ALA A 88 1.95 -16.15 4.76
C ALA A 88 0.82 -16.84 5.57
N ARG A 89 1.03 -17.16 6.85
CA ARG A 89 0.01 -17.71 7.75
C ARG A 89 -0.77 -16.66 8.51
N VAL A 90 -0.36 -15.40 8.41
CA VAL A 90 -1.04 -14.29 9.10
C VAL A 90 -2.02 -13.63 8.13
N HIS A 91 -3.29 -13.66 8.47
CA HIS A 91 -4.38 -13.12 7.65
C HIS A 91 -5.31 -12.25 8.50
N ASP A 92 -6.10 -11.41 7.85
CA ASP A 92 -7.17 -10.62 8.47
C ASP A 92 -6.71 -9.73 9.63
N VAL A 93 -5.54 -9.10 9.48
CA VAL A 93 -5.01 -8.12 10.43
C VAL A 93 -4.54 -6.86 9.69
N ASP A 94 -4.48 -5.73 10.41
CA ASP A 94 -4.12 -4.42 9.86
C ASP A 94 -2.62 -4.12 9.96
N LEU A 95 -1.90 -4.83 10.86
CA LEU A 95 -0.49 -4.61 11.13
C LEU A 95 0.15 -5.88 11.70
N ILE A 96 1.39 -6.17 11.33
CA ILE A 96 2.21 -7.23 11.91
C ILE A 96 3.38 -6.60 12.67
N LEU A 97 3.50 -6.93 13.95
CA LEU A 97 4.64 -6.60 14.78
C LEU A 97 5.56 -7.83 14.87
N VAL A 98 6.85 -7.64 14.60
CA VAL A 98 7.83 -8.74 14.60
C VAL A 98 8.83 -8.55 15.74
N GLU A 99 8.85 -9.52 16.65
CA GLU A 99 9.89 -9.63 17.68
C GLU A 99 10.95 -10.65 17.27
N GLY A 100 12.18 -10.23 17.20
CA GLY A 100 13.28 -11.07 16.70
C GLY A 100 13.55 -10.82 15.22
N TYR A 101 14.08 -11.83 14.49
CA TYR A 101 14.52 -11.67 13.11
C TYR A 101 15.40 -10.44 12.87
N LYS A 102 16.23 -10.07 13.88
CA LYS A 102 17.03 -8.84 13.88
C LYS A 102 17.94 -8.70 12.66
N ASP A 103 18.37 -9.84 12.10
CA ASP A 103 19.27 -9.91 10.95
C ASP A 103 18.50 -9.95 9.60
N ASN A 104 17.17 -10.03 9.65
CA ASN A 104 16.33 -9.96 8.46
C ASN A 104 16.16 -8.48 8.04
N GLY A 105 16.54 -8.17 6.83
CA GLY A 105 16.44 -6.81 6.24
C GLY A 105 15.21 -6.59 5.37
N THR A 106 14.26 -7.53 5.30
CA THR A 106 13.12 -7.47 4.38
C THR A 106 11.96 -6.58 4.87
N PHE A 107 12.05 -6.05 6.07
CA PHE A 107 11.06 -5.14 6.66
C PHE A 107 11.72 -4.08 7.55
N PRO A 108 11.09 -2.90 7.71
CA PRO A 108 11.60 -1.82 8.55
C PRO A 108 11.64 -2.24 10.02
N GLN A 109 12.68 -1.80 10.73
CA GLN A 109 12.90 -2.16 12.11
C GLN A 109 13.06 -0.91 12.98
N ILE A 110 12.48 -0.94 14.18
CA ILE A 110 12.73 -0.01 15.26
C ILE A 110 13.80 -0.63 16.16
N GLY A 111 14.92 0.08 16.32
CA GLY A 111 15.99 -0.36 17.20
C GLY A 111 15.68 -0.02 18.66
N LEU A 112 15.93 -0.95 19.60
CA LEU A 112 15.82 -0.67 21.03
C LEU A 112 17.16 -0.87 21.72
N SER A 113 17.51 0.08 22.60
CA SER A 113 18.58 -0.07 23.57
C SER A 113 18.18 0.48 24.93
N ARG A 114 18.87 0.05 25.98
CA ARG A 114 18.64 0.49 27.33
C ARG A 114 19.97 0.62 28.06
N ALA A 115 20.23 1.79 28.65
CA ALA A 115 21.47 2.08 29.37
C ALA A 115 21.79 1.01 30.45
N ALA A 116 20.78 0.60 31.22
CA ALA A 116 20.90 -0.41 32.26
C ALA A 116 21.36 -1.79 31.74
N VAL A 117 21.20 -2.08 30.44
CA VAL A 117 21.65 -3.36 29.82
C VAL A 117 23.06 -3.24 29.26
N GLY A 118 23.50 -2.03 28.89
CA GLY A 118 24.85 -1.69 28.46
C GLY A 118 25.35 -2.38 27.19
N LYS A 119 24.45 -2.89 26.33
CA LYS A 119 24.80 -3.61 25.08
C LYS A 119 24.58 -2.81 23.80
N GLY A 120 23.99 -1.59 23.91
CA GLY A 120 23.61 -0.76 22.78
C GLY A 120 22.62 -1.46 21.83
N PHE A 121 22.71 -1.13 20.54
CA PHE A 121 21.85 -1.69 19.49
C PHE A 121 22.50 -2.91 18.82
N PRO A 122 21.72 -3.90 18.33
CA PRO A 122 22.27 -5.04 17.58
C PRO A 122 22.99 -4.68 16.28
N HIS A 123 22.59 -3.57 15.63
CA HIS A 123 23.15 -3.07 14.37
C HIS A 123 23.44 -1.58 14.47
N ALA A 124 24.09 -1.01 13.43
CA ALA A 124 24.29 0.43 13.32
C ALA A 124 22.94 1.16 13.34
N VAL A 125 22.87 2.29 14.03
CA VAL A 125 21.63 3.08 14.21
C VAL A 125 21.02 3.50 12.89
N SER A 126 21.84 3.75 11.86
CA SER A 126 21.41 4.10 10.50
C SER A 126 20.57 3.02 9.79
N ARG A 127 20.56 1.79 10.32
CA ARG A 127 19.73 0.70 9.78
C ARG A 127 18.27 0.78 10.24
N TYR A 128 17.99 1.52 11.31
CA TYR A 128 16.66 1.60 11.88
C TYR A 128 15.86 2.77 11.34
N VAL A 129 14.56 2.57 11.16
CA VAL A 129 13.62 3.64 10.79
C VAL A 129 13.32 4.57 11.95
N ALA A 130 13.49 4.09 13.18
CA ALA A 130 13.42 4.84 14.42
C ALA A 130 14.18 4.08 15.51
N VAL A 131 14.51 4.77 16.62
CA VAL A 131 15.11 4.15 17.80
C VAL A 131 14.36 4.49 19.07
N VAL A 132 14.32 3.54 20.00
CA VAL A 132 13.73 3.69 21.34
C VAL A 132 14.83 3.44 22.37
N THR A 133 15.18 4.47 23.15
CA THR A 133 16.29 4.37 24.09
C THR A 133 16.24 5.43 25.18
N ASP A 134 16.81 5.13 26.34
CA ASP A 134 17.12 6.05 27.44
C ASP A 134 18.56 6.57 27.38
N GLU A 135 19.32 6.24 26.32
CA GLU A 135 20.69 6.66 26.13
C GLU A 135 20.78 7.96 25.31
N GLU A 136 21.76 8.82 25.60
CA GLU A 136 22.10 9.97 24.78
C GLU A 136 22.88 9.50 23.54
N ILE A 137 22.20 9.48 22.38
CA ILE A 137 22.78 9.10 21.09
C ILE A 137 22.51 10.16 20.03
N SER A 138 23.46 10.32 19.12
CA SER A 138 23.24 11.10 17.90
C SER A 138 22.77 10.18 16.80
N CYS A 139 21.57 10.43 16.21
CA CYS A 139 21.03 9.68 15.10
C CYS A 139 20.26 10.60 14.14
N SER A 140 20.17 10.19 12.87
CA SER A 140 19.40 10.89 11.85
C SER A 140 17.93 10.44 11.78
N CYS A 141 17.59 9.34 12.43
CA CYS A 141 16.22 8.82 12.53
C CYS A 141 15.52 9.35 13.80
N PRO A 142 14.16 9.31 13.83
CA PRO A 142 13.39 9.63 15.03
C PRO A 142 13.87 8.84 16.26
N LYS A 143 14.00 9.54 17.39
CA LYS A 143 14.38 8.96 18.69
C LYS A 143 13.24 9.15 19.69
N PHE A 144 12.87 8.07 20.38
CA PHE A 144 11.84 8.01 21.40
C PHE A 144 12.41 7.47 22.71
N GLY A 145 11.83 7.89 23.82
CA GLY A 145 12.07 7.28 25.12
C GLY A 145 11.37 5.92 25.27
N LEU A 146 11.75 5.17 26.30
CA LEU A 146 11.19 3.82 26.55
C LEU A 146 9.69 3.82 26.91
N ASP A 147 9.17 4.94 27.38
CA ASP A 147 7.78 5.11 27.80
C ASP A 147 6.95 6.02 26.87
N ASP A 148 7.52 6.51 25.78
CA ASP A 148 6.86 7.38 24.78
C ASP A 148 5.93 6.56 23.85
N ILE A 149 5.00 5.82 24.45
CA ILE A 149 4.18 4.83 23.73
C ILE A 149 3.30 5.48 22.67
N GLU A 150 2.71 6.65 22.97
CA GLU A 150 1.81 7.33 22.01
C GLU A 150 2.60 7.91 20.85
N GLU A 151 3.77 8.48 21.06
CA GLU A 151 4.64 9.03 20.02
C GLU A 151 5.16 7.93 19.09
N ILE A 152 5.55 6.77 19.65
CA ILE A 152 5.94 5.58 18.87
C ILE A 152 4.76 5.11 18.05
N LEU A 153 3.57 5.06 18.64
CA LEU A 153 2.35 4.62 17.96
C LEU A 153 1.98 5.56 16.81
N GLU A 154 2.00 6.88 17.03
CA GLU A 154 1.75 7.88 15.97
C GLU A 154 2.77 7.76 14.83
N PHE A 155 4.05 7.58 15.16
CA PHE A 155 5.09 7.31 14.17
C PHE A 155 4.77 6.07 13.33
N MET A 156 4.43 4.96 13.98
CA MET A 156 4.09 3.70 13.29
C MET A 156 2.86 3.86 12.38
N LEU A 157 1.82 4.54 12.84
CA LEU A 157 0.58 4.74 12.07
C LEU A 157 0.77 5.70 10.90
N LYS A 158 1.52 6.79 11.09
CA LYS A 158 1.84 7.76 10.04
C LYS A 158 2.64 7.15 8.90
N HIS A 159 3.56 6.24 9.22
CA HIS A 159 4.45 5.60 8.26
C HIS A 159 3.98 4.21 7.83
N ARG A 160 2.76 3.82 8.19
CA ARG A 160 2.23 2.47 7.90
C ARG A 160 2.26 2.12 6.41
N GLU A 161 2.00 3.07 5.52
CA GLU A 161 2.02 2.88 4.07
C GLU A 161 3.45 2.81 3.52
N ASP A 162 4.40 3.52 4.11
CA ASP A 162 5.82 3.48 3.73
C ASP A 162 6.46 2.11 3.98
N PHE A 163 5.88 1.31 4.88
CA PHE A 163 6.39 -0.01 5.26
C PHE A 163 6.01 -1.13 4.27
N THR A 164 5.24 -0.83 3.23
CA THR A 164 4.81 -1.82 2.22
C THR A 164 5.60 -1.76 0.91
N HIS A 165 6.35 -0.68 0.64
CA HIS A 165 6.81 -0.35 -0.73
C HIS A 165 8.33 -0.33 -0.97
N PHE A 166 9.17 -0.54 0.03
CA PHE A 166 10.63 -0.48 -0.14
C PHE A 166 11.31 -1.83 0.15
N ASN A 167 12.32 -2.16 -0.67
CA ASN A 167 13.24 -3.26 -0.38
C ASN A 167 14.35 -2.82 0.60
N ASP A 168 15.18 -3.76 1.05
CA ASP A 168 16.29 -3.58 2.00
C ASP A 168 17.29 -2.49 1.64
N GLN A 169 17.24 -1.96 0.41
CA GLN A 169 18.13 -0.95 -0.14
C GLN A 169 17.45 0.40 -0.36
N GLY A 170 16.19 0.57 0.10
CA GLY A 170 15.40 1.78 -0.14
C GLY A 170 15.04 2.02 -1.60
N ARG A 171 15.12 0.99 -2.45
CA ARG A 171 14.78 1.10 -3.87
C ARG A 171 13.29 0.88 -4.07
N ALA A 172 12.70 1.70 -4.94
CA ALA A 172 11.35 1.50 -5.41
C ALA A 172 11.18 0.09 -6.01
N ARG A 173 10.13 -0.62 -5.63
CA ARG A 173 9.84 -1.99 -6.07
C ARG A 173 8.39 -2.09 -6.52
N MET A 174 8.17 -2.72 -7.66
CA MET A 174 6.84 -3.12 -8.10
C MET A 174 6.29 -4.21 -7.16
N VAL A 175 5.08 -4.03 -6.64
CA VAL A 175 4.42 -4.96 -5.70
C VAL A 175 4.18 -6.31 -6.39
N ASN A 176 4.50 -7.43 -5.75
CA ASN A 176 4.20 -8.75 -6.29
C ASN A 176 2.72 -9.10 -6.09
N VAL A 177 1.99 -9.30 -7.18
CA VAL A 177 0.56 -9.65 -7.18
C VAL A 177 0.29 -11.11 -7.57
N ALA A 178 1.31 -11.97 -7.63
CA ALA A 178 1.18 -13.34 -8.14
C ALA A 178 0.15 -14.19 -7.38
N GLU A 179 0.06 -14.02 -6.06
CA GLU A 179 -0.81 -14.80 -5.17
C GLU A 179 -2.20 -14.18 -4.94
N LYS A 180 -2.46 -12.96 -5.47
CA LYS A 180 -3.79 -12.35 -5.35
C LYS A 180 -4.80 -13.08 -6.21
N PRO A 181 -6.04 -13.28 -5.72
CA PRO A 181 -7.12 -13.80 -6.55
C PRO A 181 -7.43 -12.82 -7.67
N GLN A 182 -7.80 -13.35 -8.82
CA GLN A 182 -8.37 -12.54 -9.88
C GLN A 182 -9.76 -12.06 -9.46
N SER A 183 -10.04 -10.79 -9.70
CA SER A 183 -11.38 -10.19 -9.53
C SER A 183 -11.67 -9.25 -10.69
N HIS A 184 -12.95 -9.03 -10.96
CA HIS A 184 -13.36 -7.97 -11.89
C HIS A 184 -13.12 -6.61 -11.21
N ARG A 185 -12.41 -5.72 -11.90
CA ARG A 185 -11.99 -4.44 -11.36
C ARG A 185 -12.40 -3.33 -12.31
N THR A 186 -12.91 -2.25 -11.73
CA THR A 186 -13.24 -1.04 -12.47
C THR A 186 -12.59 0.16 -11.80
N ALA A 187 -12.12 1.10 -12.59
CA ALA A 187 -11.72 2.41 -12.12
C ALA A 187 -12.24 3.49 -13.04
N VAL A 188 -12.68 4.60 -12.47
CA VAL A 188 -13.13 5.79 -13.18
C VAL A 188 -12.30 6.99 -12.76
N ALA A 189 -11.67 7.66 -13.72
CA ALA A 189 -10.95 8.90 -13.52
C ALA A 189 -11.65 10.05 -14.28
N ALA A 190 -11.46 11.27 -13.80
CA ALA A 190 -11.95 12.48 -14.45
C ALA A 190 -10.84 13.50 -14.65
N ALA A 191 -11.00 14.38 -15.64
CA ALA A 191 -10.18 15.56 -15.85
C ALA A 191 -11.01 16.69 -16.43
N ARG A 192 -10.55 17.94 -16.31
CA ARG A 192 -11.15 19.13 -16.93
C ARG A 192 -10.10 19.90 -17.70
N VAL A 193 -10.47 20.38 -18.90
CA VAL A 193 -9.62 21.24 -19.72
C VAL A 193 -10.34 22.57 -19.92
N GLN A 194 -9.90 23.59 -19.18
CA GLN A 194 -10.45 24.93 -19.21
C GLN A 194 -9.99 25.66 -20.47
N VAL A 195 -10.92 26.19 -21.22
CA VAL A 195 -10.65 26.94 -22.47
C VAL A 195 -11.37 28.29 -22.48
N ASN A 196 -10.97 29.20 -23.37
CA ASN A 196 -11.70 30.43 -23.57
C ASN A 196 -12.90 30.22 -24.50
N ARG A 197 -13.77 31.24 -24.58
CA ARG A 197 -15.02 31.20 -25.37
C ARG A 197 -14.76 30.94 -26.84
N GLU A 198 -13.68 31.50 -27.42
CA GLU A 198 -13.35 31.30 -28.84
C GLU A 198 -12.96 29.84 -29.10
N THR A 199 -12.06 29.30 -28.30
CA THR A 199 -11.63 27.90 -28.42
C THR A 199 -12.80 26.93 -28.20
N PHE A 200 -13.64 27.20 -27.21
CA PHE A 200 -14.86 26.43 -26.95
C PHE A 200 -15.80 26.40 -28.16
N ALA A 201 -16.08 27.56 -28.74
CA ALA A 201 -16.95 27.65 -29.91
C ALA A 201 -16.37 26.88 -31.11
N ARG A 202 -15.05 26.94 -31.33
CA ARG A 202 -14.37 26.20 -32.40
C ARG A 202 -14.40 24.69 -32.18
N ILE A 203 -14.23 24.22 -30.96
CA ILE A 203 -14.37 22.78 -30.66
C ILE A 203 -15.81 22.35 -30.97
N ARG A 204 -16.81 23.07 -30.45
CA ARG A 204 -18.23 22.75 -30.64
C ARG A 204 -18.65 22.72 -32.11
N SER A 205 -18.12 23.60 -32.92
CA SER A 205 -18.46 23.69 -34.34
C SER A 205 -17.65 22.79 -35.27
N GLY A 206 -16.68 22.03 -34.73
CA GLY A 206 -15.74 21.25 -35.54
C GLY A 206 -14.75 22.11 -36.34
N GLY A 207 -14.60 23.41 -36.01
CA GLY A 207 -13.79 24.37 -36.73
C GLY A 207 -12.29 24.37 -36.45
N MET A 208 -11.78 23.31 -35.83
CA MET A 208 -10.34 23.19 -35.55
C MET A 208 -9.57 22.62 -36.75
N LYS A 209 -8.46 23.26 -37.12
CA LYS A 209 -7.66 22.85 -38.29
C LYS A 209 -7.12 21.42 -38.22
N LYS A 210 -6.93 20.87 -37.03
CA LYS A 210 -6.43 19.51 -36.80
C LYS A 210 -7.53 18.44 -36.81
N GLY A 211 -8.79 18.81 -37.05
CA GLY A 211 -9.94 17.89 -37.06
C GLY A 211 -10.73 17.88 -35.75
N ASP A 212 -11.51 16.84 -35.55
CA ASP A 212 -12.38 16.68 -34.37
C ASP A 212 -11.58 16.43 -33.09
N VAL A 213 -11.57 17.44 -32.21
CA VAL A 213 -10.81 17.45 -30.99
C VAL A 213 -11.25 16.35 -30.02
N LEU A 214 -12.57 16.19 -29.87
CA LEU A 214 -13.09 15.22 -28.87
C LEU A 214 -12.83 13.79 -29.31
N THR A 215 -13.06 13.47 -30.58
CA THR A 215 -12.80 12.13 -31.13
C THR A 215 -11.30 11.77 -31.05
N VAL A 216 -10.41 12.70 -31.43
CA VAL A 216 -8.94 12.44 -31.37
C VAL A 216 -8.49 12.27 -29.93
N ALA A 217 -9.00 13.09 -29.00
CA ALA A 217 -8.69 12.97 -27.58
C ALA A 217 -9.19 11.64 -26.97
N GLN A 218 -10.38 11.20 -27.36
CA GLN A 218 -10.94 9.91 -26.95
C GLN A 218 -10.02 8.75 -27.37
N ILE A 219 -9.63 8.70 -28.63
CA ILE A 219 -8.71 7.67 -29.16
C ILE A 219 -7.37 7.71 -28.42
N ALA A 220 -6.83 8.92 -28.22
CA ALA A 220 -5.56 9.09 -27.52
C ALA A 220 -5.64 8.61 -26.07
N GLY A 221 -6.76 8.85 -25.37
CA GLY A 221 -7.00 8.34 -24.02
C GLY A 221 -7.02 6.82 -23.97
N VAL A 222 -7.71 6.15 -24.91
CA VAL A 222 -7.67 4.69 -25.03
C VAL A 222 -6.25 4.18 -25.23
N MET A 223 -5.46 4.84 -26.07
CA MET A 223 -4.04 4.47 -26.27
C MET A 223 -3.22 4.71 -25.02
N GLY A 224 -3.51 5.78 -24.25
CA GLY A 224 -2.87 6.10 -22.98
C GLY A 224 -3.07 4.98 -21.96
N ALA A 225 -4.32 4.53 -21.77
CA ALA A 225 -4.62 3.39 -20.89
C ALA A 225 -3.81 2.14 -21.23
N LYS A 226 -3.74 1.79 -22.52
CA LYS A 226 -3.01 0.60 -23.02
C LYS A 226 -1.48 0.70 -22.85
N ARG A 227 -0.94 1.90 -22.65
CA ARG A 227 0.49 2.16 -22.50
C ARG A 227 0.89 2.61 -21.09
N THR A 228 0.00 2.49 -20.13
CA THR A 228 0.27 2.90 -18.75
C THR A 228 1.57 2.29 -18.19
N PRO A 229 1.86 0.98 -18.34
CA PRO A 229 3.10 0.40 -17.81
C PRO A 229 4.38 0.92 -18.50
N ASP A 230 4.28 1.43 -19.73
CA ASP A 230 5.40 2.06 -20.43
C ASP A 230 5.70 3.48 -19.90
N LEU A 231 4.71 4.14 -19.31
CA LEU A 231 4.77 5.52 -18.82
C LEU A 231 5.03 5.60 -17.31
N ILE A 232 4.49 4.67 -16.54
CA ILE A 232 4.55 4.65 -15.09
C ILE A 232 5.37 3.43 -14.64
N PRO A 233 6.62 3.64 -14.18
CA PRO A 233 7.61 2.56 -14.03
C PRO A 233 7.20 1.42 -13.09
N MET A 234 6.35 1.69 -12.08
CA MET A 234 5.93 0.70 -11.08
C MET A 234 4.58 0.07 -11.37
N CYS A 235 3.92 0.41 -12.48
CA CYS A 235 2.68 -0.21 -12.89
C CYS A 235 2.91 -1.60 -13.47
N HIS A 236 1.99 -2.51 -13.15
CA HIS A 236 1.97 -3.84 -13.76
C HIS A 236 1.42 -3.75 -15.19
N PRO A 237 1.94 -4.56 -16.13
CA PRO A 237 1.30 -4.73 -17.43
C PRO A 237 -0.01 -5.51 -17.26
N ILE A 238 -1.15 -4.81 -17.37
CA ILE A 238 -2.48 -5.37 -17.17
C ILE A 238 -3.15 -5.58 -18.52
N LEU A 239 -3.78 -6.74 -18.71
CA LEU A 239 -4.69 -6.97 -19.83
C LEU A 239 -6.01 -6.28 -19.52
N LEU A 240 -6.35 -5.27 -20.31
CA LEU A 240 -7.59 -4.50 -20.15
C LEU A 240 -8.72 -5.17 -20.90
N ASP A 241 -9.87 -5.35 -20.23
CA ASP A 241 -11.09 -5.88 -20.83
C ASP A 241 -11.90 -4.77 -21.54
N GLY A 242 -11.85 -3.53 -20.99
CA GLY A 242 -12.55 -2.40 -21.55
C GLY A 242 -11.90 -1.07 -21.19
N VAL A 243 -11.96 -0.13 -22.13
CA VAL A 243 -11.60 1.28 -21.91
C VAL A 243 -12.66 2.12 -22.61
N ASP A 244 -13.35 2.95 -21.86
CA ASP A 244 -14.35 3.87 -22.35
C ASP A 244 -14.05 5.28 -21.89
N LEU A 245 -14.12 6.24 -22.82
CA LEU A 245 -13.95 7.65 -22.52
C LEU A 245 -15.17 8.44 -23.01
N ASP A 246 -15.73 9.20 -22.10
CA ASP A 246 -16.76 10.20 -22.39
C ASP A 246 -16.14 11.60 -22.27
N LEU A 247 -16.24 12.39 -23.35
CA LEU A 247 -15.78 13.75 -23.41
C LEU A 247 -16.96 14.66 -23.73
N GLN A 248 -17.26 15.57 -22.81
CA GLN A 248 -18.41 16.49 -22.94
C GLN A 248 -17.96 17.95 -22.85
N LEU A 249 -18.68 18.81 -23.59
CA LEU A 249 -18.51 20.26 -23.55
C LEU A 249 -19.41 20.83 -22.46
N ASN A 250 -18.82 21.46 -21.45
CA ASN A 250 -19.55 22.22 -20.44
C ASN A 250 -19.49 23.70 -20.78
N GLU A 251 -20.66 24.26 -21.18
CA GLU A 251 -20.77 25.66 -21.64
C GLU A 251 -20.75 26.67 -20.49
N GLU A 252 -21.21 26.26 -19.29
CA GLU A 252 -21.22 27.14 -18.12
C GLU A 252 -19.79 27.41 -17.65
N ASP A 253 -19.00 26.37 -17.57
CA ASP A 253 -17.60 26.43 -17.12
C ASP A 253 -16.61 26.67 -18.26
N LEU A 254 -17.06 26.70 -19.52
CA LEU A 254 -16.20 26.77 -20.72
C LEU A 254 -15.08 25.75 -20.69
N CYS A 255 -15.39 24.52 -20.44
CA CYS A 255 -14.39 23.43 -20.35
C CYS A 255 -14.81 22.18 -21.13
N VAL A 256 -13.81 21.35 -21.44
CA VAL A 256 -14.00 19.95 -21.82
C VAL A 256 -13.93 19.10 -20.57
N GLU A 257 -15.01 18.42 -20.22
CA GLU A 257 -15.05 17.43 -19.16
C GLU A 257 -14.70 16.06 -19.75
N ILE A 258 -13.84 15.34 -19.06
CA ILE A 258 -13.33 14.03 -19.48
C ILE A 258 -13.62 13.05 -18.35
N ARG A 259 -14.23 11.92 -18.70
CA ARG A 259 -14.45 10.79 -17.82
C ARG A 259 -13.90 9.54 -18.49
N ALA A 260 -12.96 8.86 -17.86
CA ALA A 260 -12.34 7.63 -18.36
C ALA A 260 -12.68 6.46 -17.44
N SER A 261 -13.32 5.44 -17.98
CA SER A 261 -13.65 4.19 -17.29
C SER A 261 -12.81 3.06 -17.86
N VAL A 262 -12.14 2.31 -16.98
CA VAL A 262 -11.29 1.18 -17.35
C VAL A 262 -11.68 -0.04 -16.55
N THR A 263 -11.74 -1.21 -17.21
CA THR A 263 -12.09 -2.49 -16.60
C THR A 263 -11.06 -3.58 -16.92
N CYS A 264 -10.82 -4.47 -15.97
CA CYS A 264 -10.03 -5.67 -16.18
C CYS A 264 -10.45 -6.82 -15.26
N GLY A 265 -10.23 -8.06 -15.72
CA GLY A 265 -10.18 -9.25 -14.88
C GLY A 265 -8.75 -9.48 -14.40
N GLY A 266 -8.37 -8.89 -13.24
CA GLY A 266 -6.97 -8.85 -12.84
C GLY A 266 -6.71 -9.02 -11.35
N LYS A 267 -5.43 -9.09 -11.01
CA LYS A 267 -4.92 -9.21 -9.63
C LYS A 267 -4.61 -7.87 -8.97
N THR A 268 -4.56 -6.78 -9.77
CA THR A 268 -4.32 -5.41 -9.31
C THR A 268 -5.34 -4.46 -9.90
N GLY A 269 -5.49 -3.26 -9.32
CA GLY A 269 -6.45 -2.26 -9.78
C GLY A 269 -6.02 -1.59 -11.09
N VAL A 270 -6.96 -0.92 -11.74
CA VAL A 270 -6.79 -0.20 -13.01
C VAL A 270 -6.89 1.31 -12.84
N GLU A 271 -6.62 1.79 -11.63
CA GLU A 271 -6.68 3.22 -11.30
C GLU A 271 -5.70 4.03 -12.15
N MET A 272 -4.48 3.51 -12.35
CA MET A 272 -3.46 4.20 -13.14
C MET A 272 -3.79 4.23 -14.62
N GLU A 273 -4.39 3.18 -15.15
CA GLU A 273 -4.88 3.14 -16.52
C GLU A 273 -5.98 4.17 -16.75
N ALA A 274 -6.91 4.31 -15.82
CA ALA A 274 -7.98 5.33 -15.90
C ALA A 274 -7.41 6.76 -15.80
N LEU A 275 -6.51 7.01 -14.84
CA LEU A 275 -5.85 8.31 -14.67
C LEU A 275 -4.99 8.68 -15.88
N THR A 276 -4.24 7.72 -16.42
CA THR A 276 -3.42 7.92 -17.63
C THR A 276 -4.30 8.22 -18.85
N ALA A 277 -5.41 7.49 -19.00
CA ALA A 277 -6.38 7.75 -20.07
C ALA A 277 -6.93 9.18 -20.02
N ALA A 278 -7.40 9.62 -18.86
CA ALA A 278 -7.91 10.99 -18.67
C ALA A 278 -6.83 12.04 -18.92
N SER A 279 -5.60 11.80 -18.46
CA SER A 279 -4.46 12.71 -18.63
C SER A 279 -4.05 12.85 -20.10
N ILE A 280 -3.93 11.75 -20.84
CA ILE A 280 -3.55 11.77 -22.26
C ILE A 280 -4.65 12.39 -23.11
N ALA A 281 -5.92 12.13 -22.81
CA ALA A 281 -7.04 12.81 -23.45
C ALA A 281 -6.97 14.33 -23.23
N ALA A 282 -6.75 14.79 -21.99
CA ALA A 282 -6.62 16.22 -21.67
C ALA A 282 -5.44 16.89 -22.38
N LEU A 283 -4.27 16.23 -22.40
CA LEU A 283 -3.08 16.71 -23.14
C LEU A 283 -3.35 16.77 -24.65
N THR A 284 -4.16 15.87 -25.18
CA THR A 284 -4.52 15.86 -26.60
C THR A 284 -5.45 17.02 -26.93
N VAL A 285 -6.43 17.32 -26.07
CA VAL A 285 -7.25 18.55 -26.22
C VAL A 285 -6.35 19.79 -26.27
N TYR A 286 -5.38 19.89 -25.33
CA TYR A 286 -4.41 20.99 -25.32
C TYR A 286 -3.63 21.06 -26.65
N ASP A 287 -3.04 19.96 -27.11
CA ASP A 287 -2.24 19.94 -28.36
C ASP A 287 -3.07 20.34 -29.59
N MET A 288 -4.30 19.87 -29.66
CA MET A 288 -5.21 20.18 -30.76
C MET A 288 -5.59 21.66 -30.79
N CYS A 289 -5.69 22.32 -29.62
CA CYS A 289 -6.20 23.67 -29.46
C CYS A 289 -5.11 24.76 -29.31
N LYS A 290 -3.84 24.38 -28.98
CA LYS A 290 -2.76 25.32 -28.64
C LYS A 290 -2.45 26.37 -29.72
N ALA A 291 -2.83 26.12 -30.97
CA ALA A 291 -2.67 27.11 -32.07
C ALA A 291 -3.65 28.29 -31.96
N VAL A 292 -4.78 28.08 -31.25
CA VAL A 292 -5.82 29.09 -31.01
C VAL A 292 -5.63 29.73 -29.63
N GLN A 293 -5.35 28.91 -28.63
CA GLN A 293 -5.20 29.34 -27.24
C GLN A 293 -4.02 28.60 -26.60
N ARG A 294 -3.07 29.34 -26.01
CA ARG A 294 -1.88 28.73 -25.34
C ARG A 294 -2.00 28.61 -23.83
N ASP A 295 -2.83 29.43 -23.22
CA ASP A 295 -3.09 29.50 -21.77
C ASP A 295 -4.21 28.55 -21.29
N ILE A 296 -4.43 27.46 -22.03
CA ILE A 296 -5.33 26.38 -21.66
C ILE A 296 -4.86 25.76 -20.35
N VAL A 297 -5.77 25.55 -19.40
CA VAL A 297 -5.47 24.94 -18.12
C VAL A 297 -6.09 23.53 -18.04
N ILE A 298 -5.23 22.53 -17.84
CA ILE A 298 -5.66 21.18 -17.48
C ILE A 298 -5.72 21.12 -15.95
N ARG A 299 -6.87 20.71 -15.40
CA ARG A 299 -7.08 20.65 -13.96
C ARG A 299 -7.95 19.49 -13.57
N ASP A 300 -8.01 19.23 -12.26
CA ASP A 300 -8.90 18.22 -11.65
C ASP A 300 -8.71 16.81 -12.18
N ILE A 301 -7.46 16.43 -12.53
CA ILE A 301 -7.15 15.03 -12.85
C ILE A 301 -7.25 14.26 -11.55
N ARG A 302 -8.24 13.37 -11.43
CA ARG A 302 -8.54 12.67 -10.19
C ARG A 302 -9.20 11.32 -10.40
N LEU A 303 -8.97 10.40 -9.46
CA LEU A 303 -9.77 9.19 -9.34
C LEU A 303 -11.15 9.56 -8.77
N VAL A 304 -12.20 9.06 -9.42
CA VAL A 304 -13.60 9.26 -9.01
C VAL A 304 -14.12 8.03 -8.29
N GLU A 305 -13.83 6.86 -8.84
CA GLU A 305 -14.37 5.60 -8.35
C GLU A 305 -13.39 4.46 -8.62
N LYS A 306 -13.35 3.48 -7.72
CA LYS A 306 -12.79 2.16 -8.00
C LYS A 306 -13.57 1.08 -7.29
N THR A 307 -13.70 -0.10 -7.92
CA THR A 307 -14.40 -1.26 -7.38
C THR A 307 -13.62 -2.56 -7.60
N GLY A 308 -13.99 -3.61 -6.85
CA GLY A 308 -13.43 -4.95 -6.99
C GLY A 308 -12.05 -5.16 -6.35
N GLY A 309 -11.56 -4.21 -5.57
CA GLY A 309 -10.32 -4.33 -4.82
C GLY A 309 -10.50 -5.05 -3.48
N VAL A 310 -9.45 -5.69 -2.97
CA VAL A 310 -9.46 -6.38 -1.65
C VAL A 310 -9.63 -5.42 -0.46
N HIS A 311 -9.43 -4.11 -0.65
CA HIS A 311 -9.60 -3.07 0.36
C HIS A 311 -10.96 -2.36 0.27
N GLY A 312 -11.93 -2.94 -0.45
CA GLY A 312 -13.25 -2.36 -0.67
C GLY A 312 -13.30 -1.34 -1.80
N ASP A 313 -14.50 -0.84 -2.04
CA ASP A 313 -14.78 0.13 -3.10
C ASP A 313 -14.48 1.55 -2.61
N TYR A 314 -14.02 2.37 -3.53
CA TYR A 314 -13.76 3.80 -3.31
C TYR A 314 -14.69 4.64 -4.18
N HIS A 315 -15.36 5.58 -3.57
CA HIS A 315 -16.13 6.62 -4.25
C HIS A 315 -15.72 7.98 -3.69
N ARG A 316 -15.28 8.87 -4.55
CA ARG A 316 -14.94 10.25 -4.16
C ARG A 316 -16.22 10.97 -3.72
N LYS A 317 -16.18 11.59 -2.53
CA LYS A 317 -17.24 12.50 -2.08
C LYS A 317 -17.03 13.85 -2.75
N ASP A 318 -18.00 14.32 -3.52
CA ASP A 318 -17.99 15.68 -4.07
C ASP A 318 -18.07 16.68 -2.92
N GLY A 319 -17.03 17.52 -2.76
CA GLY A 319 -17.01 18.60 -1.76
C GLY A 319 -15.74 18.72 -0.91
N GLU A 320 -14.76 17.81 -1.05
CA GLU A 320 -13.46 17.93 -0.37
C GLU A 320 -12.37 18.23 -1.44
N GLY A 321 -12.15 19.53 -1.72
CA GLY A 321 -11.10 20.02 -2.62
C GLY A 321 -10.77 21.45 -2.32
#